data_5e0982493d3f8289eb22535a88d0e0a3
#
_entry.id   5e0982493d3f8289eb22535a88d0e0a3
#
_cell.length_a   1.000
_cell.length_b   1.000
_cell.length_c   1.000
_cell.angle_alpha   90.00
_cell.angle_beta   90.00
_cell.angle_gamma   90.00
#
_symmetry.space_group_name_H-M   'P 1'
#
loop_
_entity.id
_entity.type
_entity.pdbx_description
1 polymer ?
#
loop_
_entity_poly.entity_id
_entity_poly.type
_entity_poly.pdbx_seq_one_letter_code
_entity_poly.pdbx_strand_id
1 'polypeptide(L)'
;MIEIQNTGSLFYLSQNEHEAVVVTTNGVIRKNGDAVLGKGQGLEAKKLVPGLEHQLGEYLRRYGNRAFYMGVHRVGDRFTSLVTFPTKHHYRDNSDLDLIMRSAVQLKEIAAKFQLSKIYLPPVGCGLGKLDYEKQVRLVLNQVLDDDRFVVVLGYKGL
;
A
#
# COMPACT_ATOMS: atom_id res chain seq x y z
N MET A 1 9.14 0.62 -13.63
CA MET A 1 8.18 1.43 -12.84
C MET A 1 7.78 2.65 -13.64
N ILE A 2 6.49 2.93 -13.68
CA ILE A 2 5.93 4.11 -14.36
C ILE A 2 5.51 5.12 -13.30
N GLU A 3 5.63 6.42 -13.60
CA GLU A 3 5.17 7.50 -12.73
C GLU A 3 4.08 8.29 -13.47
N ILE A 4 2.94 8.52 -12.81
CA ILE A 4 1.85 9.33 -13.36
C ILE A 4 1.44 10.42 -12.35
N GLN A 5 0.79 11.46 -12.85
CA GLN A 5 0.24 12.54 -12.03
C GLN A 5 -1.27 12.34 -11.86
N ASN A 6 -1.74 12.28 -10.62
CA ASN A 6 -3.16 12.21 -10.31
C ASN A 6 -3.38 12.63 -8.85
N THR A 7 -4.31 13.54 -8.61
CA THR A 7 -4.64 14.04 -7.26
C THR A 7 -5.81 13.30 -6.61
N GLY A 8 -6.56 12.52 -7.39
CA GLY A 8 -7.70 11.76 -6.89
C GLY A 8 -7.30 10.46 -6.19
N SER A 9 -8.30 9.74 -5.71
CA SER A 9 -8.10 8.45 -5.05
C SER A 9 -7.53 7.40 -6.00
N LEU A 10 -6.54 6.64 -5.53
CA LEU A 10 -5.97 5.53 -6.27
C LEU A 10 -7.00 4.42 -6.55
N PHE A 11 -7.99 4.27 -5.67
CA PHE A 11 -9.02 3.24 -5.83
C PHE A 11 -9.82 3.40 -7.12
N TYR A 12 -9.96 4.64 -7.62
CA TYR A 12 -10.69 4.88 -8.86
C TYR A 12 -9.84 4.67 -10.13
N LEU A 13 -8.55 4.46 -9.99
CA LEU A 13 -7.66 4.14 -11.12
C LEU A 13 -7.74 2.67 -11.51
N SER A 14 -7.89 1.78 -10.55
CA SER A 14 -7.98 0.35 -10.78
C SER A 14 -9.29 0.00 -11.52
N GLN A 15 -9.19 -0.84 -12.55
CA GLN A 15 -10.32 -1.15 -13.44
C GLN A 15 -10.93 -2.53 -13.19
N ASN A 16 -10.18 -3.47 -12.60
CA ASN A 16 -10.65 -4.84 -12.38
C ASN A 16 -9.81 -5.53 -11.30
N GLU A 17 -10.16 -6.77 -10.97
CA GLU A 17 -9.53 -7.56 -9.91
C GLU A 17 -8.09 -7.98 -10.20
N HIS A 18 -7.62 -7.88 -11.44
CA HIS A 18 -6.21 -8.13 -11.80
C HIS A 18 -5.34 -6.88 -11.67
N GLU A 19 -5.95 -5.76 -11.31
CA GLU A 19 -5.26 -4.53 -10.94
C GLU A 19 -5.38 -4.32 -9.45
N ALA A 20 -4.33 -3.78 -8.83
CA ALA A 20 -4.28 -3.62 -7.39
C ALA A 20 -4.04 -2.17 -6.99
N VAL A 21 -4.55 -1.82 -5.82
CA VAL A 21 -4.23 -0.58 -5.12
C VAL A 21 -3.41 -0.92 -3.88
N VAL A 22 -2.30 -0.23 -3.72
CA VAL A 22 -1.41 -0.38 -2.57
C VAL A 22 -1.77 0.63 -1.50
N VAL A 23 -1.95 0.14 -0.28
CA VAL A 23 -2.24 0.95 0.91
C VAL A 23 -1.05 0.87 1.85
N THR A 24 -0.51 2.02 2.24
CA THR A 24 0.60 2.07 3.20
C THR A 24 0.11 1.81 4.61
N THR A 25 0.88 1.05 5.38
CA THR A 25 0.50 0.55 6.70
C THR A 25 1.66 0.66 7.70
N ASN A 26 1.38 0.27 8.93
CA ASN A 26 2.33 0.14 10.03
C ASN A 26 2.13 -1.21 10.75
N GLY A 27 2.96 -1.48 11.76
CA GLY A 27 2.96 -2.77 12.44
C GLY A 27 2.19 -2.81 13.76
N VAL A 28 1.42 -1.78 14.10
CA VAL A 28 0.74 -1.72 15.41
C VAL A 28 -0.57 -2.50 15.39
N ILE A 29 -0.76 -3.30 16.43
CA ILE A 29 -2.01 -4.03 16.70
C ILE A 29 -2.60 -3.47 18.01
N ARG A 30 -3.88 -3.06 17.97
CA ARG A 30 -4.59 -2.59 19.16
C ARG A 30 -4.91 -3.76 20.10
N LYS A 31 -5.29 -3.45 21.34
CA LYS A 31 -5.69 -4.46 22.33
C LYS A 31 -6.82 -5.36 21.84
N ASN A 32 -7.74 -4.82 21.04
CA ASN A 32 -8.85 -5.58 20.47
C ASN A 32 -8.46 -6.43 19.24
N GLY A 33 -7.18 -6.41 18.84
CA GLY A 33 -6.67 -7.18 17.70
C GLY A 33 -6.70 -6.45 16.38
N ASP A 34 -7.23 -5.24 16.31
CA ASP A 34 -7.31 -4.48 15.05
C ASP A 34 -6.00 -3.77 14.72
N ALA A 35 -5.67 -3.69 13.44
CA ALA A 35 -4.59 -2.83 12.96
C ALA A 35 -4.97 -1.36 13.06
N VAL A 36 -3.96 -0.49 13.12
CA VAL A 36 -4.14 0.96 13.06
C VAL A 36 -3.88 1.41 11.62
N LEU A 37 -4.93 1.76 10.88
CA LEU A 37 -4.80 2.17 9.48
C LEU A 37 -4.43 3.65 9.32
N GLY A 38 -4.60 4.44 10.36
CA GLY A 38 -4.17 5.84 10.37
C GLY A 38 -5.06 6.76 9.55
N LYS A 39 -4.42 7.78 8.95
CA LYS A 39 -5.06 8.84 8.18
C LYS A 39 -4.84 8.62 6.68
N GLY A 40 -5.40 9.50 5.86
CA GLY A 40 -5.18 9.49 4.41
C GLY A 40 -5.68 8.23 3.75
N GLN A 41 -4.83 7.57 2.99
CA GLN A 41 -5.17 6.37 2.23
C GLN A 41 -5.64 5.21 3.11
N GLY A 42 -5.05 5.04 4.29
CA GLY A 42 -5.47 4.01 5.25
C GLY A 42 -6.91 4.23 5.70
N LEU A 43 -7.29 5.47 5.97
CA LEU A 43 -8.66 5.82 6.34
C LEU A 43 -9.64 5.57 5.20
N GLU A 44 -9.26 5.92 3.97
CA GLU A 44 -10.05 5.64 2.78
C GLU A 44 -10.29 4.14 2.60
N ALA A 45 -9.23 3.34 2.72
CA ALA A 45 -9.32 1.88 2.62
C ALA A 45 -10.26 1.30 3.69
N LYS A 46 -10.16 1.79 4.92
CA LYS A 46 -11.02 1.37 6.02
C LYS A 46 -12.50 1.62 5.72
N LYS A 47 -12.81 2.76 5.11
CA LYS A 47 -14.18 3.10 4.74
C LYS A 47 -14.71 2.26 3.58
N LEU A 48 -13.85 1.95 2.60
CA LEU A 48 -14.24 1.17 1.42
C LEU A 48 -14.33 -0.32 1.70
N VAL A 49 -13.53 -0.83 2.65
CA VAL A 49 -13.45 -2.26 2.97
C VAL A 49 -13.77 -2.46 4.45
N PRO A 50 -15.06 -2.63 4.80
CA PRO A 50 -15.45 -2.88 6.18
C PRO A 50 -14.72 -4.11 6.75
N GLY A 51 -14.15 -3.97 7.95
CA GLY A 51 -13.43 -5.04 8.62
C GLY A 51 -11.97 -5.19 8.21
N LEU A 52 -11.45 -4.31 7.35
CA LEU A 52 -10.06 -4.37 6.90
C LEU A 52 -9.07 -4.31 8.06
N GLU A 53 -9.31 -3.44 9.04
CA GLU A 53 -8.47 -3.30 10.22
C GLU A 53 -8.41 -4.59 11.05
N HIS A 54 -9.48 -5.33 11.11
CA HIS A 54 -9.54 -6.60 11.82
C HIS A 54 -8.76 -7.68 11.06
N GLN A 55 -8.98 -7.80 9.76
CA GLN A 55 -8.27 -8.75 8.91
C GLN A 55 -6.76 -8.49 8.90
N LEU A 56 -6.36 -7.23 8.75
CA LEU A 56 -4.94 -6.87 8.79
C LEU A 56 -4.33 -7.14 10.15
N GLY A 57 -5.05 -6.84 11.23
CA GLY A 57 -4.60 -7.15 12.60
C GLY A 57 -4.30 -8.63 12.79
N GLU A 58 -5.16 -9.51 12.28
CA GLU A 58 -4.95 -10.96 12.30
C GLU A 58 -3.66 -11.35 11.56
N TYR A 59 -3.43 -10.78 10.37
CA TYR A 59 -2.24 -11.07 9.57
C TYR A 59 -0.96 -10.55 10.24
N LEU A 60 -1.01 -9.35 10.81
CA LEU A 60 0.13 -8.81 11.56
C LEU A 60 0.49 -9.68 12.74
N ARG A 61 -0.50 -10.17 13.47
CA ARG A 61 -0.28 -11.06 14.62
C ARG A 61 0.39 -12.37 14.20
N ARG A 62 -0.03 -12.94 13.05
CA ARG A 62 0.47 -14.24 12.59
C ARG A 62 1.81 -14.15 11.86
N TYR A 63 1.99 -13.14 11.05
CA TYR A 63 3.07 -13.07 10.06
C TYR A 63 4.02 -11.90 10.25
N GLY A 64 3.72 -10.99 11.16
CA GLY A 64 4.53 -9.80 11.41
C GLY A 64 4.25 -8.66 10.44
N ASN A 65 5.05 -7.61 10.53
CA ASN A 65 4.86 -6.38 9.76
C ASN A 65 5.48 -6.54 8.35
N ARG A 66 4.65 -6.97 7.43
CA ARG A 66 5.05 -7.21 6.03
C ARG A 66 3.90 -6.86 5.09
N ALA A 67 4.16 -6.85 3.78
CA ALA A 67 3.13 -6.65 2.78
C ALA A 67 2.21 -7.88 2.70
N PHE A 68 0.91 -7.63 2.52
CA PHE A 68 -0.11 -8.67 2.41
C PHE A 68 -1.03 -8.42 1.23
N TYR A 69 -1.40 -9.51 0.55
CA TYR A 69 -2.53 -9.48 -0.37
C TYR A 69 -3.82 -9.61 0.44
N MET A 70 -4.68 -8.60 0.33
CA MET A 70 -5.90 -8.52 1.16
C MET A 70 -7.16 -8.89 0.39
N GLY A 71 -7.03 -9.51 -0.78
CA GLY A 71 -8.17 -9.99 -1.55
C GLY A 71 -8.76 -8.96 -2.52
N VAL A 72 -9.89 -9.33 -3.11
CA VAL A 72 -10.63 -8.51 -4.08
C VAL A 72 -11.78 -7.83 -3.38
N HIS A 73 -11.95 -6.53 -3.64
CA HIS A 73 -12.98 -5.71 -3.00
C HIS A 73 -13.71 -4.86 -4.04
N ARG A 74 -14.97 -4.61 -3.77
CA ARG A 74 -15.80 -3.77 -4.63
C ARG A 74 -15.54 -2.29 -4.34
N VAL A 75 -15.30 -1.51 -5.40
CA VAL A 75 -15.18 -0.05 -5.34
C VAL A 75 -16.13 0.52 -6.39
N GLY A 76 -17.26 1.09 -5.93
CA GLY A 76 -18.31 1.53 -6.84
C GLY A 76 -18.92 0.35 -7.60
N ASP A 77 -18.84 0.39 -8.91
CA ASP A 77 -19.34 -0.66 -9.81
C ASP A 77 -18.24 -1.61 -10.30
N ARG A 78 -17.02 -1.48 -9.76
CA ARG A 78 -15.84 -2.26 -10.17
C ARG A 78 -15.29 -3.05 -9.00
N PHE A 79 -14.37 -3.97 -9.31
CA PHE A 79 -13.60 -4.73 -8.33
C PHE A 79 -12.12 -4.39 -8.47
N THR A 80 -11.41 -4.40 -7.36
CA THR A 80 -9.97 -4.19 -7.33
C THR A 80 -9.32 -5.11 -6.31
N SER A 81 -8.09 -5.50 -6.57
CA SER A 81 -7.26 -6.16 -5.56
C SER A 81 -6.66 -5.12 -4.62
N LEU A 82 -6.47 -5.50 -3.36
CA LEU A 82 -5.89 -4.64 -2.34
C LEU A 82 -4.63 -5.28 -1.79
N VAL A 83 -3.54 -4.50 -1.72
CA VAL A 83 -2.27 -4.94 -1.14
C VAL A 83 -1.83 -3.93 -0.10
N THR A 84 -1.47 -4.41 1.09
CA THR A 84 -0.89 -3.57 2.13
C THR A 84 0.62 -3.49 1.97
N PHE A 85 1.20 -2.36 2.36
CA PHE A 85 2.61 -2.06 2.15
C PHE A 85 3.14 -1.31 3.38
N PRO A 86 3.76 -1.99 4.32
CA PRO A 86 4.25 -1.34 5.53
C PRO A 86 5.43 -0.42 5.24
N THR A 87 5.33 0.79 5.73
CA THR A 87 6.36 1.83 5.65
C THR A 87 6.90 2.21 7.02
N LYS A 88 6.21 1.81 8.10
CA LYS A 88 6.53 2.17 9.49
C LYS A 88 6.34 0.96 10.39
N HIS A 89 7.12 0.91 11.46
CA HIS A 89 6.91 -0.06 12.53
C HIS A 89 5.81 0.40 13.48
N HIS A 90 5.74 1.71 13.73
CA HIS A 90 4.72 2.34 14.56
C HIS A 90 4.15 3.57 13.84
N TYR A 91 2.85 3.85 13.99
CA TYR A 91 2.19 4.94 13.26
C TYR A 91 2.72 6.33 13.61
N ARG A 92 3.40 6.50 14.74
CA ARG A 92 4.01 7.77 15.16
C ARG A 92 5.43 7.96 14.63
N ASP A 93 6.03 6.92 14.09
CA ASP A 93 7.40 6.98 13.57
C ASP A 93 7.45 7.66 12.20
N ASN A 94 8.63 8.13 11.84
CA ASN A 94 8.95 8.38 10.43
C ASN A 94 9.01 7.05 9.69
N SER A 95 8.83 7.07 8.38
CA SER A 95 8.96 5.87 7.57
C SER A 95 10.40 5.35 7.58
N ASP A 96 10.53 4.04 7.45
CA ASP A 96 11.78 3.30 7.47
C ASP A 96 12.10 2.83 6.04
N LEU A 97 13.19 3.32 5.47
CA LEU A 97 13.57 3.01 4.09
C LEU A 97 13.89 1.52 3.89
N ASP A 98 14.50 0.87 4.88
CA ASP A 98 14.78 -0.57 4.82
C ASP A 98 13.48 -1.40 4.80
N LEU A 99 12.49 -0.99 5.59
CA LEU A 99 11.17 -1.61 5.58
C LEU A 99 10.48 -1.42 4.23
N ILE A 100 10.59 -0.24 3.64
CA ILE A 100 10.06 0.04 2.30
C ILE A 100 10.70 -0.88 1.26
N MET A 101 12.01 -1.09 1.33
CA MET A 101 12.70 -2.02 0.42
C MET A 101 12.15 -3.44 0.56
N ARG A 102 12.01 -3.94 1.79
CA ARG A 102 11.45 -5.28 2.04
C ARG A 102 10.02 -5.38 1.54
N SER A 103 9.21 -4.35 1.79
CA SER A 103 7.82 -4.31 1.33
C SER A 103 7.73 -4.31 -0.20
N ALA A 104 8.64 -3.62 -0.87
CA ALA A 104 8.69 -3.62 -2.33
C ALA A 104 9.02 -5.01 -2.90
N VAL A 105 9.97 -5.72 -2.30
CA VAL A 105 10.29 -7.11 -2.68
C VAL A 105 9.06 -8.00 -2.51
N GLN A 106 8.37 -7.88 -1.38
CA GLN A 106 7.17 -8.65 -1.10
C GLN A 106 6.03 -8.30 -2.07
N LEU A 107 5.88 -7.03 -2.42
CA LEU A 107 4.90 -6.59 -3.40
C LEU A 107 5.15 -7.22 -4.77
N LYS A 108 6.40 -7.30 -5.19
CA LYS A 108 6.77 -7.95 -6.45
C LYS A 108 6.42 -9.45 -6.46
N GLU A 109 6.65 -10.12 -5.34
CA GLU A 109 6.27 -11.53 -5.17
C GLU A 109 4.74 -11.71 -5.21
N ILE A 110 4.01 -10.83 -4.54
CA ILE A 110 2.53 -10.84 -4.54
C ILE A 110 2.01 -10.62 -5.96
N ALA A 111 2.57 -9.66 -6.69
CA ALA A 111 2.16 -9.36 -8.07
C ALA A 111 2.29 -10.59 -8.97
N ALA A 112 3.37 -11.34 -8.84
CA ALA A 112 3.58 -12.56 -9.60
C ALA A 112 2.61 -13.67 -9.17
N LYS A 113 2.47 -13.89 -7.87
CA LYS A 113 1.62 -14.96 -7.32
C LYS A 113 0.15 -14.78 -7.69
N PHE A 114 -0.38 -13.57 -7.61
CA PHE A 114 -1.77 -13.28 -7.89
C PHE A 114 -2.02 -12.76 -9.31
N GLN A 115 -0.99 -12.80 -10.16
CA GLN A 115 -1.08 -12.41 -11.58
C GLN A 115 -1.64 -11.00 -11.76
N LEU A 116 -1.15 -10.07 -10.95
CA LEU A 116 -1.58 -8.68 -11.05
C LEU A 116 -0.90 -8.01 -12.24
N SER A 117 -1.71 -7.40 -13.09
CA SER A 117 -1.24 -6.79 -14.34
C SER A 117 -0.88 -5.32 -14.17
N LYS A 118 -1.43 -4.66 -13.16
CA LYS A 118 -1.15 -3.26 -12.86
C LYS A 118 -1.32 -3.01 -11.37
N ILE A 119 -0.36 -2.33 -10.78
CA ILE A 119 -0.34 -2.06 -9.34
C ILE A 119 -0.11 -0.56 -9.12
N TYR A 120 -1.08 0.12 -8.53
CA TYR A 120 -1.01 1.55 -8.25
C TYR A 120 -0.51 1.79 -6.84
N LEU A 121 0.58 2.56 -6.71
CA LEU A 121 1.18 2.93 -5.42
C LEU A 121 1.15 4.45 -5.25
N PRO A 122 0.93 4.95 -4.02
CA PRO A 122 1.28 6.34 -3.70
C PRO A 122 2.81 6.47 -3.60
N PRO A 123 3.36 7.69 -3.47
CA PRO A 123 4.78 7.85 -3.12
C PRO A 123 4.98 7.43 -1.67
N VAL A 124 5.18 6.13 -1.48
CA VAL A 124 5.19 5.47 -0.17
C VAL A 124 6.20 6.11 0.78
N GLY A 125 5.79 6.35 2.02
CA GLY A 125 6.67 6.90 3.05
C GLY A 125 6.96 8.39 2.96
N CYS A 126 6.39 9.12 2.00
CA CYS A 126 6.79 10.49 1.69
C CYS A 126 5.83 11.57 2.19
N GLY A 127 4.65 11.22 2.65
CA GLY A 127 3.72 12.17 3.26
C GLY A 127 4.04 12.34 4.75
N LEU A 128 3.20 11.79 5.61
CA LEU A 128 3.40 11.77 7.05
C LEU A 128 4.65 10.99 7.47
N GLY A 129 5.17 10.12 6.59
CA GLY A 129 6.40 9.38 6.81
C GLY A 129 7.67 10.19 6.66
N LYS A 130 7.60 11.37 6.05
CA LYS A 130 8.65 12.40 5.96
C LYS A 130 9.90 12.02 5.14
N LEU A 131 9.84 10.95 4.35
CA LEU A 131 10.95 10.65 3.43
C LEU A 131 10.84 11.51 2.17
N ASP A 132 11.99 11.72 1.52
CA ASP A 132 12.08 12.42 0.24
C ASP A 132 11.90 11.41 -0.89
N TYR A 133 10.89 11.62 -1.73
CA TYR A 133 10.60 10.69 -2.82
C TYR A 133 11.76 10.66 -3.83
N GLU A 134 12.18 11.79 -4.34
CA GLU A 134 13.21 11.87 -5.39
C GLU A 134 14.58 11.36 -4.92
N LYS A 135 14.96 11.69 -3.70
CA LYS A 135 16.29 11.40 -3.17
C LYS A 135 16.43 10.04 -2.50
N GLN A 136 15.32 9.47 -2.02
CA GLN A 136 15.36 8.24 -1.20
C GLN A 136 14.46 7.14 -1.75
N VAL A 137 13.15 7.37 -1.78
CA VAL A 137 12.15 6.32 -2.04
C VAL A 137 12.18 5.88 -3.50
N ARG A 138 12.25 6.82 -4.43
CA ARG A 138 12.27 6.51 -5.87
C ARG A 138 13.41 5.58 -6.25
N LEU A 139 14.59 5.81 -5.68
CA LEU A 139 15.77 4.99 -5.96
C LEU A 139 15.56 3.54 -5.52
N VAL A 140 14.99 3.34 -4.33
CA VAL A 140 14.69 2.00 -3.79
C VAL A 140 13.63 1.30 -4.64
N LEU A 141 12.54 2.00 -4.94
CA LEU A 141 11.45 1.41 -5.73
C LEU A 141 11.91 1.03 -7.13
N ASN A 142 12.71 1.87 -7.79
CA ASN A 142 13.25 1.58 -9.12
C ASN A 142 14.14 0.34 -9.16
N GLN A 143 14.87 0.06 -8.08
CA GLN A 143 15.71 -1.14 -8.01
C GLN A 143 14.88 -2.43 -7.93
N VAL A 144 13.75 -2.39 -7.27
CA VAL A 144 12.92 -3.57 -6.99
C VAL A 144 11.76 -3.70 -7.95
N LEU A 145 11.01 -2.62 -8.16
CA LEU A 145 9.82 -2.59 -9.00
C LEU A 145 10.20 -2.19 -10.43
N ASP A 146 10.91 -3.07 -11.10
CA ASP A 146 11.67 -2.80 -12.31
C ASP A 146 10.89 -3.02 -13.62
N ASP A 147 9.58 -3.19 -13.56
CA ASP A 147 8.75 -3.34 -14.76
C ASP A 147 7.52 -2.44 -14.74
N ASP A 148 6.81 -2.37 -15.86
CA ASP A 148 5.73 -1.41 -16.08
C ASP A 148 4.39 -1.79 -15.43
N ARG A 149 4.33 -2.91 -14.72
CA ARG A 149 3.14 -3.25 -13.91
C ARG A 149 2.98 -2.27 -12.76
N PHE A 150 4.08 -1.73 -12.24
CA PHE A 150 4.10 -0.86 -11.06
C PHE A 150 3.97 0.60 -11.47
N VAL A 151 2.92 1.26 -10.98
CA VAL A 151 2.59 2.64 -11.32
C VAL A 151 2.56 3.47 -10.05
N VAL A 152 3.53 4.37 -9.89
CA VAL A 152 3.56 5.31 -8.78
C VAL A 152 2.73 6.54 -9.16
N VAL A 153 1.77 6.87 -8.32
CA VAL A 153 0.85 7.99 -8.54
C VAL A 153 1.32 9.18 -7.74
N LEU A 154 1.95 10.13 -8.42
CA LEU A 154 2.43 11.37 -7.83
C LEU A 154 1.29 12.38 -7.73
N GLY A 155 1.36 13.27 -6.75
CA GLY A 155 0.34 14.28 -6.52
C GLY A 155 -0.88 13.78 -5.75
N TYR A 156 -0.92 12.50 -5.36
CA TYR A 156 -1.98 11.97 -4.52
C TYR A 156 -2.03 12.74 -3.19
N LYS A 157 -3.22 13.23 -2.89
CA LYS A 157 -3.50 13.88 -1.60
C LYS A 157 -4.48 12.99 -0.84
N GLY A 158 -4.09 12.52 0.31
CA GLY A 158 -4.96 11.70 1.15
C GLY A 158 -6.28 12.38 1.49
N LEU A 159 -7.20 11.61 2.04
CA LEU A 159 -8.49 12.13 2.52
C LEU A 159 -8.32 12.95 3.79
#